data_9970a6dc795278af43e031a08db38f47
#
_entry.id   9970a6dc795278af43e031a08db38f47
#
_cell.length_a   1.000
_cell.length_b   1.000
_cell.length_c   1.000
_cell.angle_alpha   90.00
_cell.angle_beta   90.00
_cell.angle_gamma   90.00
#
_symmetry.space_group_name_H-M   'P 1'
#
loop_
_entity.id
_entity.type
_entity.pdbx_description
1 polymer ?
#
loop_
_entity_poly.entity_id
_entity_poly.type
_entity_poly.pdbx_seq_one_letter_code
_entity_poly.pdbx_strand_id
1 'polypeptide(L)'
;MIDFPTDDGCRWSVLVRDIDTEQVLLQHSPERVLSTASIGKLFLLHRILTEVDAGTRSLDELVTRLPSDEIGGSGLWQKLQQDALSIYDLAALVGAVSDNDATNALLRVVGIETVREHARELGYQHSRLNDAIRWPIPPGHPTRLSEANASEMGD
;
A
#
# COMPACT_ATOMS: atom_id res chain seq x y z
N MET A 1 12.18 -30.30 -0.95
CA MET A 1 12.41 -29.21 0.03
C MET A 1 13.05 -28.09 -0.74
N ILE A 2 12.43 -26.92 -0.74
CA ILE A 2 13.01 -25.74 -1.42
C ILE A 2 14.09 -25.20 -0.50
N ASP A 3 15.32 -25.12 -0.99
CA ASP A 3 16.47 -24.59 -0.25
C ASP A 3 16.46 -23.07 -0.39
N PHE A 4 16.40 -22.34 0.73
CA PHE A 4 16.31 -20.90 0.74
C PHE A 4 17.69 -20.29 1.08
N PRO A 5 18.21 -19.35 0.28
CA PRO A 5 19.52 -18.76 0.53
C PRO A 5 19.49 -17.89 1.80
N THR A 6 20.18 -18.35 2.85
CA THR A 6 20.22 -17.64 4.15
C THR A 6 21.50 -16.84 4.37
N ASP A 7 22.48 -16.94 3.49
CA ASP A 7 23.87 -16.49 3.68
C ASP A 7 24.31 -15.40 2.69
N ASP A 8 23.34 -14.66 2.11
CA ASP A 8 23.60 -13.64 1.08
C ASP A 8 23.75 -12.22 1.65
N GLY A 9 23.75 -12.06 2.98
CA GLY A 9 23.76 -10.76 3.66
C GLY A 9 22.43 -10.02 3.62
N CYS A 10 21.38 -10.59 3.01
CA CYS A 10 20.03 -10.02 2.96
C CYS A 10 19.18 -10.43 4.16
N ARG A 11 18.18 -9.61 4.45
CA ARG A 11 17.14 -9.96 5.42
C ARG A 11 15.90 -10.39 4.67
N TRP A 12 15.38 -11.56 5.01
CA TRP A 12 14.23 -12.16 4.37
C TRP A 12 13.06 -12.30 5.34
N SER A 13 11.87 -12.19 4.82
CA SER A 13 10.61 -12.57 5.46
C SER A 13 9.82 -13.32 4.40
N VAL A 14 9.65 -14.63 4.56
CA VAL A 14 9.08 -15.51 3.52
C VAL A 14 8.09 -16.46 4.14
N LEU A 15 6.94 -16.58 3.50
CA LEU A 15 5.91 -17.58 3.77
C LEU A 15 5.33 -18.04 2.44
N VAL A 16 5.31 -19.34 2.20
CA VAL A 16 4.64 -19.96 1.06
C VAL A 16 3.70 -21.03 1.60
N ARG A 17 2.43 -20.88 1.28
CA ARG A 17 1.37 -21.83 1.64
C ARG A 17 0.70 -22.39 0.39
N ASP A 18 0.26 -23.63 0.48
CA ASP A 18 -0.71 -24.19 -0.45
C ASP A 18 -2.07 -23.57 -0.14
N ILE A 19 -2.72 -22.96 -1.14
CA ILE A 19 -3.95 -22.19 -0.93
C ILE A 19 -5.16 -23.08 -0.62
N ASP A 20 -5.14 -24.34 -1.07
CA ASP A 20 -6.27 -25.24 -0.88
C ASP A 20 -6.19 -25.98 0.45
N THR A 21 -4.98 -26.30 0.91
CA THR A 21 -4.74 -27.12 2.10
C THR A 21 -4.23 -26.33 3.30
N GLU A 22 -3.91 -25.05 3.13
CA GLU A 22 -3.26 -24.15 4.10
C GLU A 22 -1.88 -24.68 4.59
N GLN A 23 -1.38 -25.73 3.96
CA GLN A 23 -0.08 -26.32 4.32
C GLN A 23 1.06 -25.33 4.04
N VAL A 24 1.88 -25.07 5.05
CA VAL A 24 3.11 -24.30 4.88
C VAL A 24 4.13 -25.16 4.11
N LEU A 25 4.49 -24.71 2.91
CA LEU A 25 5.44 -25.36 2.02
C LEU A 25 6.88 -24.86 2.25
N LEU A 26 7.00 -23.56 2.59
CA LEU A 26 8.28 -22.91 2.89
C LEU A 26 8.04 -21.73 3.82
N GLN A 27 8.92 -21.57 4.81
CA GLN A 27 8.97 -20.37 5.63
C GLN A 27 10.40 -20.02 6.04
N HIS A 28 10.68 -18.71 6.08
CA HIS A 28 11.91 -18.17 6.64
C HIS A 28 11.65 -16.83 7.31
N SER A 29 11.77 -16.78 8.65
CA SER A 29 11.51 -15.58 9.46
C SER A 29 10.23 -14.84 9.04
N PRO A 30 9.05 -15.49 8.94
CA PRO A 30 7.85 -14.90 8.36
C PRO A 30 7.34 -13.70 9.17
N GLU A 31 7.65 -13.63 10.47
CA GLU A 31 7.29 -12.52 11.37
C GLU A 31 8.24 -11.31 11.27
N ARG A 32 9.29 -11.40 10.46
CA ARG A 32 10.25 -10.29 10.34
C ARG A 32 9.64 -9.13 9.57
N VAL A 33 9.50 -7.99 10.24
CA VAL A 33 9.01 -6.76 9.62
C VAL A 33 10.09 -6.13 8.75
N LEU A 34 9.77 -5.91 7.49
CA LEU A 34 10.64 -5.29 6.49
C LEU A 34 9.95 -4.08 5.84
N SER A 35 10.74 -3.18 5.25
CA SER A 35 10.21 -2.11 4.40
C SER A 35 9.67 -2.71 3.11
N THR A 36 8.44 -2.38 2.75
CA THR A 36 7.71 -2.95 1.62
C THR A 36 7.36 -1.93 0.54
N ALA A 37 7.80 -0.68 0.71
CA ALA A 37 7.60 0.40 -0.26
C ALA A 37 6.13 0.48 -0.73
N SER A 38 5.88 0.34 -2.04
CA SER A 38 4.54 0.50 -2.61
C SER A 38 3.53 -0.60 -2.26
N ILE A 39 3.93 -1.72 -1.67
CA ILE A 39 2.99 -2.75 -1.22
C ILE A 39 1.99 -2.16 -0.21
N GLY A 40 2.42 -1.21 0.63
CA GLY A 40 1.52 -0.54 1.57
C GLY A 40 0.33 0.20 0.95
N LYS A 41 0.38 0.52 -0.35
CA LYS A 41 -0.76 1.13 -1.08
C LYS A 41 -1.98 0.21 -1.13
N LEU A 42 -1.80 -1.11 -0.94
CA LEU A 42 -2.91 -2.06 -0.84
C LEU A 42 -3.84 -1.72 0.33
N PHE A 43 -3.31 -1.26 1.47
CA PHE A 43 -4.15 -0.85 2.61
C PHE A 43 -5.04 0.35 2.28
N LEU A 44 -4.52 1.31 1.49
CA LEU A 44 -5.31 2.45 0.99
C LEU A 44 -6.40 1.98 0.04
N LEU A 45 -6.06 1.14 -0.94
CA LEU A 45 -7.05 0.62 -1.90
C LEU A 45 -8.14 -0.18 -1.20
N HIS A 46 -7.76 -1.06 -0.26
CA HIS A 46 -8.72 -1.86 0.50
C HIS A 46 -9.66 -0.96 1.31
N ARG A 47 -9.15 0.08 1.97
CA ARG A 47 -9.98 1.03 2.71
C ARG A 47 -11.00 1.73 1.81
N ILE A 48 -10.56 2.22 0.65
CA ILE A 48 -11.45 2.88 -0.33
C ILE A 48 -12.55 1.94 -0.78
N LEU A 49 -12.20 0.72 -1.16
CA LEU A 49 -13.18 -0.28 -1.62
C LEU A 49 -14.17 -0.64 -0.51
N THR A 50 -13.72 -0.75 0.74
CA THR A 50 -14.61 -0.95 1.90
C THR A 50 -15.60 0.21 2.06
N GLU A 51 -15.18 1.47 1.87
CA GLU A 51 -16.09 2.63 1.89
C GLU A 51 -17.10 2.60 0.74
N VAL A 52 -16.67 2.14 -0.45
CA VAL A 52 -17.56 2.00 -1.61
C VAL A 52 -18.59 0.90 -1.36
N ASP A 53 -18.18 -0.26 -0.87
CA ASP A 53 -19.07 -1.38 -0.56
C ASP A 53 -20.08 -1.01 0.53
N ALA A 54 -19.67 -0.19 1.50
CA ALA A 54 -20.55 0.35 2.54
C ALA A 54 -21.48 1.48 2.05
N GLY A 55 -21.34 1.94 0.79
CA GLY A 55 -22.12 3.03 0.22
C GLY A 55 -21.80 4.42 0.79
N THR A 56 -20.69 4.56 1.51
CA THR A 56 -20.24 5.85 2.09
C THR A 56 -19.36 6.65 1.15
N ARG A 57 -18.94 6.05 0.03
CA ARG A 57 -18.15 6.66 -1.04
C ARG A 57 -18.60 6.15 -2.40
N SER A 58 -18.46 6.99 -3.43
CA SER A 58 -18.73 6.60 -4.82
C SER A 58 -17.44 6.47 -5.62
N LEU A 59 -17.35 5.45 -6.47
CA LEU A 59 -16.28 5.33 -7.44
C LEU A 59 -16.28 6.47 -8.48
N ASP A 60 -17.42 7.10 -8.72
CA ASP A 60 -17.58 8.22 -9.66
C ASP A 60 -17.22 9.59 -9.03
N GLU A 61 -16.95 9.63 -7.72
CA GLU A 61 -16.51 10.86 -7.05
C GLU A 61 -15.23 11.37 -7.70
N LEU A 62 -15.22 12.67 -8.10
CA LEU A 62 -14.06 13.28 -8.73
C LEU A 62 -13.12 13.87 -7.68
N VAL A 63 -11.86 13.57 -7.81
CA VAL A 63 -10.78 14.10 -6.98
C VAL A 63 -9.85 14.94 -7.86
N THR A 64 -9.75 16.24 -7.55
CA THR A 64 -8.81 17.13 -8.23
C THR A 64 -7.42 16.97 -7.67
N ARG A 65 -6.42 16.86 -8.56
CA ARG A 65 -5.00 16.86 -8.19
C ARG A 65 -4.62 18.24 -7.65
N LEU A 66 -3.98 18.27 -6.49
CA LEU A 66 -3.43 19.47 -5.90
C LEU A 66 -1.89 19.48 -6.04
N PRO A 67 -1.25 20.66 -6.01
CA PRO A 67 0.22 20.72 -5.98
C PRO A 67 0.88 19.92 -4.83
N SER A 68 0.15 19.76 -3.72
CA SER A 68 0.60 18.91 -2.59
C SER A 68 0.62 17.42 -2.89
N ASP A 69 -0.11 16.98 -3.91
CA ASP A 69 -0.19 15.56 -4.29
C ASP A 69 0.94 15.20 -5.27
N GLU A 70 1.50 16.21 -5.95
CA GLU A 70 2.52 16.03 -6.97
C GLU A 70 3.86 15.64 -6.36
N ILE A 71 4.28 14.43 -6.60
CA ILE A 71 5.56 13.89 -6.14
C ILE A 71 6.37 13.30 -7.29
N GLY A 72 5.72 12.95 -8.38
CA GLY A 72 6.36 12.34 -9.53
C GLY A 72 6.86 10.91 -9.25
N GLY A 73 7.88 10.51 -10.02
CA GLY A 73 8.41 9.15 -9.96
C GLY A 73 7.49 8.17 -10.67
N SER A 74 7.01 7.14 -9.96
CA SER A 74 6.10 6.15 -10.53
C SER A 74 4.70 6.71 -10.77
N GLY A 75 4.11 6.41 -11.91
CA GLY A 75 2.74 6.78 -12.24
C GLY A 75 2.58 7.50 -13.55
N LEU A 76 1.34 7.58 -14.01
CA LEU A 76 0.94 8.17 -15.28
C LEU A 76 0.20 9.50 -15.12
N TRP A 77 -0.45 9.76 -13.97
CA TRP A 77 -1.28 10.96 -13.79
C TRP A 77 -0.49 12.25 -14.02
N GLN A 78 0.77 12.29 -13.61
CA GLN A 78 1.68 13.40 -13.89
C GLN A 78 1.89 13.70 -15.40
N LYS A 79 1.51 12.76 -16.29
CA LYS A 79 1.62 12.90 -17.76
C LYS A 79 0.27 13.22 -18.43
N LEU A 80 -0.82 13.12 -17.69
CA LEU A 80 -2.16 13.42 -18.19
C LEU A 80 -2.45 14.92 -18.08
N GLN A 81 -3.28 15.41 -18.99
CA GLN A 81 -3.74 16.81 -18.97
C GLN A 81 -4.95 17.00 -18.03
N GLN A 82 -5.56 15.90 -17.58
CA GLN A 82 -6.72 15.93 -16.70
C GLN A 82 -6.29 16.14 -15.25
N ASP A 83 -6.73 17.26 -14.67
CA ASP A 83 -6.45 17.57 -13.28
C ASP A 83 -7.42 16.91 -12.28
N ALA A 84 -8.53 16.38 -12.76
CA ALA A 84 -9.50 15.65 -11.92
C ALA A 84 -9.79 14.28 -12.52
N LEU A 85 -9.72 13.25 -11.71
CA LEU A 85 -10.05 11.87 -12.05
C LEU A 85 -11.04 11.30 -11.04
N SER A 86 -11.80 10.30 -11.46
CA SER A 86 -12.67 9.55 -10.57
C SER A 86 -11.86 8.73 -9.55
N ILE A 87 -12.45 8.40 -8.42
CA ILE A 87 -11.85 7.46 -7.46
C ILE A 87 -11.54 6.13 -8.14
N TYR A 88 -12.40 5.68 -9.06
CA TYR A 88 -12.15 4.48 -9.86
C TYR A 88 -10.83 4.58 -10.64
N ASP A 89 -10.65 5.68 -11.42
CA ASP A 89 -9.45 5.86 -12.24
C ASP A 89 -8.19 6.00 -11.38
N LEU A 90 -8.29 6.74 -10.27
CA LEU A 90 -7.17 6.88 -9.32
C LEU A 90 -6.79 5.54 -8.68
N ALA A 91 -7.77 4.76 -8.24
CA ALA A 91 -7.53 3.43 -7.69
C ALA A 91 -6.89 2.49 -8.74
N ALA A 92 -7.37 2.55 -9.99
CA ALA A 92 -6.80 1.81 -11.11
C ALA A 92 -5.35 2.21 -11.40
N LEU A 93 -5.03 3.52 -11.37
CA LEU A 93 -3.65 4.00 -11.53
C LEU A 93 -2.74 3.54 -10.38
N VAL A 94 -3.22 3.55 -9.14
CA VAL A 94 -2.47 3.03 -8.00
C VAL A 94 -2.22 1.53 -8.14
N GLY A 95 -3.25 0.76 -8.48
CA GLY A 95 -3.14 -0.70 -8.60
C GLY A 95 -2.30 -1.17 -9.78
N ALA A 96 -2.45 -0.51 -10.95
CA ALA A 96 -1.81 -0.96 -12.18
C ALA A 96 -0.36 -0.49 -12.34
N VAL A 97 -0.06 0.76 -11.95
CA VAL A 97 1.25 1.38 -12.19
C VAL A 97 1.86 2.01 -10.93
N SER A 98 1.25 1.76 -9.79
CA SER A 98 1.74 2.28 -8.51
C SER A 98 1.88 3.81 -8.50
N ASP A 99 0.89 4.53 -9.07
CA ASP A 99 0.91 5.98 -9.25
C ASP A 99 1.04 6.72 -7.92
N ASN A 100 2.07 7.55 -7.81
CA ASN A 100 2.38 8.27 -6.57
C ASN A 100 1.45 9.47 -6.35
N ASP A 101 1.17 10.24 -7.40
CA ASP A 101 0.30 11.41 -7.31
C ASP A 101 -1.14 10.96 -6.98
N ALA A 102 -1.62 9.90 -7.64
CA ALA A 102 -2.92 9.28 -7.33
C ALA A 102 -2.98 8.75 -5.90
N THR A 103 -1.89 8.14 -5.41
CA THR A 103 -1.80 7.68 -4.02
C THR A 103 -1.96 8.84 -3.04
N ASN A 104 -1.23 9.94 -3.24
CA ASN A 104 -1.28 11.09 -2.35
C ASN A 104 -2.66 11.77 -2.38
N ALA A 105 -3.26 11.92 -3.57
CA ALA A 105 -4.61 12.48 -3.70
C ALA A 105 -5.65 11.62 -2.96
N LEU A 106 -5.60 10.31 -3.11
CA LEU A 106 -6.50 9.39 -2.39
C LEU A 106 -6.24 9.41 -0.88
N LEU A 107 -4.98 9.47 -0.43
CA LEU A 107 -4.64 9.61 1.00
C LEU A 107 -5.13 10.93 1.58
N ARG A 108 -5.11 12.01 0.81
CA ARG A 108 -5.67 13.30 1.24
C ARG A 108 -7.18 13.21 1.47
N VAL A 109 -7.89 12.44 0.64
CA VAL A 109 -9.36 12.28 0.74
C VAL A 109 -9.74 11.34 1.89
N VAL A 110 -9.02 10.24 2.06
CA VAL A 110 -9.33 9.20 3.06
C VAL A 110 -8.70 9.51 4.43
N GLY A 111 -7.48 10.04 4.44
CA GLY A 111 -6.68 10.25 5.64
C GLY A 111 -5.81 9.04 6.00
N ILE A 112 -4.53 9.31 6.29
CA ILE A 112 -3.55 8.25 6.62
C ILE A 112 -3.93 7.49 7.90
N GLU A 113 -4.45 8.19 8.92
CA GLU A 113 -4.86 7.54 10.17
C GLU A 113 -6.03 6.58 9.96
N THR A 114 -7.00 6.95 9.11
CA THR A 114 -8.12 6.09 8.73
C THR A 114 -7.63 4.79 8.06
N VAL A 115 -6.62 4.90 7.18
CA VAL A 115 -6.00 3.72 6.53
C VAL A 115 -5.30 2.85 7.56
N ARG A 116 -4.58 3.44 8.53
CA ARG A 116 -3.88 2.71 9.60
C ARG A 116 -4.85 2.02 10.57
N GLU A 117 -5.93 2.69 10.94
CA GLU A 117 -6.98 2.13 11.80
C GLU A 117 -7.63 0.95 11.10
N HIS A 118 -7.95 1.10 9.82
CA HIS A 118 -8.51 0.03 9.02
C HIS A 118 -7.59 -1.20 8.94
N ALA A 119 -6.29 -1.02 8.76
CA ALA A 119 -5.34 -2.14 8.80
C ALA A 119 -5.37 -2.87 10.16
N ARG A 120 -5.47 -2.13 11.29
CA ARG A 120 -5.59 -2.74 12.62
C ARG A 120 -6.92 -3.48 12.81
N GLU A 121 -8.03 -2.94 12.28
CA GLU A 121 -9.35 -3.59 12.30
C GLU A 121 -9.35 -4.91 11.54
N LEU A 122 -8.56 -5.02 10.47
CA LEU A 122 -8.35 -6.24 9.71
C LEU A 122 -7.41 -7.24 10.41
N GLY A 123 -6.84 -6.88 11.56
CA GLY A 123 -5.97 -7.75 12.35
C GLY A 123 -4.46 -7.54 12.13
N TYR A 124 -4.04 -6.65 11.22
CA TYR A 124 -2.63 -6.38 10.98
C TYR A 124 -2.00 -5.61 12.15
N GLN A 125 -1.01 -6.22 12.80
CA GLN A 125 -0.31 -5.65 13.96
C GLN A 125 0.95 -4.90 13.54
N HIS A 126 1.61 -5.36 12.50
CA HIS A 126 2.91 -4.89 12.05
C HIS A 126 2.91 -4.38 10.61
N SER A 127 1.96 -4.83 9.79
CA SER A 127 1.86 -4.45 8.38
C SER A 127 0.97 -3.22 8.22
N ARG A 128 1.51 -2.15 7.57
CA ARG A 128 0.81 -0.87 7.45
C ARG A 128 1.45 0.08 6.44
N LEU A 129 0.66 1.06 6.02
CA LEU A 129 1.13 2.26 5.35
C LEU A 129 1.51 3.31 6.43
N ASN A 130 2.74 3.83 6.40
CA ASN A 130 3.27 4.71 7.45
C ASN A 130 3.02 6.20 7.17
N ASP A 131 3.05 6.64 5.91
CA ASP A 131 2.89 8.06 5.56
C ASP A 131 2.43 8.21 4.10
N ALA A 132 2.10 9.43 3.70
CA ALA A 132 2.01 9.84 2.31
C ALA A 132 3.41 9.78 1.66
N ILE A 133 3.43 9.70 0.33
CA ILE A 133 4.70 9.68 -0.41
C ILE A 133 5.29 11.08 -0.40
N ARG A 134 6.56 11.18 0.01
CA ARG A 134 7.29 12.45 0.11
C ARG A 134 8.70 12.30 -0.46
N TRP A 135 9.10 13.28 -1.24
CA TRP A 135 10.47 13.35 -1.72
C TRP A 135 10.92 14.81 -1.91
N PRO A 136 11.96 15.26 -1.23
CA PRO A 136 12.69 14.54 -0.16
C PRO A 136 11.82 14.29 1.07
N ILE A 137 12.16 13.28 1.89
CA ILE A 137 11.45 13.00 3.15
C ILE A 137 11.83 14.08 4.17
N PRO A 138 10.87 14.88 4.68
CA PRO A 138 11.18 15.92 5.65
C PRO A 138 11.60 15.33 7.02
N PRO A 139 12.39 16.06 7.83
CA PRO A 139 12.68 15.67 9.21
C PRO A 139 11.40 15.42 10.03
N GLY A 140 11.40 14.36 10.82
CA GLY A 140 10.25 13.97 11.65
C GLY A 140 9.21 13.09 10.96
N HIS A 141 9.33 12.85 9.65
CA HIS A 141 8.49 11.89 8.94
C HIS A 141 9.08 10.48 8.91
N PRO A 142 8.25 9.44 8.81
CA PRO A 142 8.71 8.06 8.64
C PRO A 142 9.63 7.92 7.43
N THR A 143 10.78 7.27 7.62
CA THR A 143 11.73 7.01 6.52
C THR A 143 11.31 5.83 5.64
N ARG A 144 10.32 5.07 6.07
CA ARG A 144 9.73 3.95 5.34
C ARG A 144 8.31 4.29 4.99
N LEU A 145 7.98 4.24 3.71
CA LEU A 145 6.60 4.45 3.23
C LEU A 145 5.64 3.43 3.86
N SER A 146 6.05 2.18 3.89
CA SER A 146 5.28 1.09 4.49
C SER A 146 6.21 0.02 5.04
N GLU A 147 5.64 -0.84 5.88
CA GLU A 147 6.30 -2.01 6.42
C GLU A 147 5.30 -3.16 6.53
N ALA A 148 5.80 -4.38 6.41
CA ALA A 148 5.01 -5.60 6.55
C ALA A 148 5.90 -6.80 6.86
N ASN A 149 5.27 -7.90 7.28
CA ASN A 149 5.87 -9.21 7.39
C ASN A 149 5.10 -10.23 6.52
N ALA A 150 5.76 -11.36 6.21
CA ALA A 150 5.18 -12.35 5.32
C ALA A 150 4.01 -13.12 5.96
N SER A 151 4.00 -13.25 7.28
CA SER A 151 2.92 -13.92 8.00
C SER A 151 1.59 -13.18 7.82
N GLU A 152 1.57 -11.89 8.13
CA GLU A 152 0.37 -11.07 8.00
C GLU A 152 -0.08 -10.84 6.55
N MET A 153 0.87 -10.77 5.59
CA MET A 153 0.53 -10.55 4.18
C MET A 153 0.09 -11.82 3.45
N GLY A 154 0.27 -12.99 4.07
CA GLY A 154 -0.13 -14.28 3.52
C GLY A 154 -1.48 -14.78 4.04
N ASP A 155 -2.10 -14.08 4.95
CA ASP A 155 -3.47 -14.32 5.44
C ASP A 155 -4.48 -13.57 4.60
#